data_c08015db0f2b55e104a9144fbf800ec8
#
_entry.id   c08015db0f2b55e104a9144fbf800ec8
#
_cell.length_a   1.000
_cell.length_b   1.000
_cell.length_c   1.000
_cell.angle_alpha   90.00
_cell.angle_beta   90.00
_cell.angle_gamma   90.00
#
_symmetry.space_group_name_H-M   'P 1'
#
loop_
_entity.id
_entity.type
_entity.pdbx_description
1 polymer ?
#
loop_
_entity_poly.entity_id
_entity_poly.type
_entity_poly.pdbx_seq_one_letter_code
_entity_poly.pdbx_strand_id
1 'polypeptide(L)'
;MAYHFGKLGYLAIQVQTAEGTADVFTTLAPGIGMPITEQPGLKPIIEKEFKNYFKKTSSEYSDYTVKRLAAEGDIAVPAFPEGPLEACLYGVFGAVDSTLIADTATAYANVFTMDDTLPIFSAAVGRDALNYQEFYDLRMGKMSIAMSPGDDVRLTVSTNGKGGAIDNTEFTPTYPDTRSFAFDDIGVSLGGAPNCDVTEISLDIDRGIKSMRSACAAAAKGDNVIYPTTINVSGSMTLMFQDYTEYKYWLGGAAQESPTFDQTADDTKRALVITMTGDAIGDGDPADNAAFVLTMPRIVYDTAEIDMPFDDRMMVKFDFKALHDPTAEGSLAGTGTIKAQVDSDYNAESELV
;
A
#
# COMPACT_ATOMS: atom_id res chain seq x y z
N MET A 1 -13.34 -36.53 -9.76
CA MET A 1 -12.74 -35.20 -9.94
C MET A 1 -13.57 -34.23 -9.13
N ALA A 2 -12.98 -33.57 -8.18
CA ALA A 2 -13.64 -32.47 -7.45
C ALA A 2 -13.47 -31.19 -8.30
N TYR A 3 -14.56 -30.47 -8.53
CA TYR A 3 -14.51 -29.15 -9.13
C TYR A 3 -14.27 -28.14 -8.01
N HIS A 4 -13.22 -27.33 -8.14
CA HIS A 4 -12.91 -26.28 -7.18
C HIS A 4 -13.71 -25.02 -7.51
N PHE A 5 -14.43 -24.49 -6.52
CA PHE A 5 -15.18 -23.25 -6.65
C PHE A 5 -14.33 -22.10 -6.08
N GLY A 6 -14.33 -20.95 -6.75
CA GLY A 6 -13.59 -19.75 -6.31
C GLY A 6 -13.92 -19.25 -4.90
N LYS A 7 -15.02 -19.73 -4.30
CA LYS A 7 -15.38 -19.45 -2.89
C LYS A 7 -14.40 -20.03 -1.85
N LEU A 8 -13.52 -20.94 -2.24
CA LEU A 8 -12.49 -21.52 -1.37
C LEU A 8 -11.14 -20.84 -1.53
N GLY A 9 -11.07 -19.78 -2.34
CA GLY A 9 -9.86 -19.02 -2.51
C GLY A 9 -9.56 -18.18 -1.28
N TYR A 10 -8.29 -18.14 -0.87
CA TYR A 10 -7.80 -17.29 0.20
C TYR A 10 -6.42 -16.73 -0.14
N LEU A 11 -6.09 -15.63 0.51
CA LEU A 11 -4.76 -15.05 0.51
C LEU A 11 -4.33 -14.84 1.95
N ALA A 12 -3.15 -15.31 2.32
CA ALA A 12 -2.51 -15.00 3.57
C ALA A 12 -1.11 -14.45 3.31
N ILE A 13 -0.67 -13.54 4.15
CA ILE A 13 0.69 -13.00 4.15
C ILE A 13 1.30 -13.09 5.54
N GLN A 14 2.61 -13.22 5.60
CA GLN A 14 3.37 -13.11 6.85
C GLN A 14 4.73 -12.48 6.55
N VAL A 15 5.31 -11.81 7.54
CA VAL A 15 6.66 -11.30 7.44
C VAL A 15 7.63 -12.48 7.45
N GLN A 16 8.59 -12.44 6.55
CA GLN A 16 9.58 -13.50 6.38
C GLN A 16 10.80 -13.22 7.24
N THR A 17 11.24 -14.23 8.00
CA THR A 17 12.36 -14.11 8.94
C THR A 17 13.74 -14.07 8.27
N ALA A 18 13.88 -14.70 7.11
CA ALA A 18 15.15 -14.77 6.39
C ALA A 18 14.97 -14.78 4.88
N GLU A 19 15.79 -14.00 4.16
CA GLU A 19 15.78 -13.98 2.70
C GLU A 19 16.20 -15.33 2.11
N GLY A 20 15.49 -15.77 1.08
CA GLY A 20 15.75 -17.01 0.35
C GLY A 20 15.16 -18.27 0.97
N THR A 21 14.47 -18.15 2.09
CA THR A 21 13.81 -19.27 2.75
C THR A 21 12.35 -18.93 2.97
N ALA A 22 11.45 -19.64 2.31
CA ALA A 22 10.03 -19.47 2.55
C ALA A 22 9.67 -19.83 3.99
N ASP A 23 8.93 -18.96 4.67
CA ASP A 23 8.37 -19.26 5.97
C ASP A 23 7.11 -20.11 5.78
N VAL A 24 7.05 -21.24 6.45
CA VAL A 24 5.97 -22.21 6.27
C VAL A 24 4.70 -21.74 6.98
N PHE A 25 3.62 -21.59 6.24
CA PHE A 25 2.29 -21.36 6.82
C PHE A 25 1.81 -22.61 7.53
N THR A 26 1.47 -22.46 8.80
CA THR A 26 1.01 -23.57 9.65
C THR A 26 -0.23 -23.17 10.45
N THR A 27 -0.85 -24.15 11.10
CA THR A 27 -1.98 -23.89 12.02
C THR A 27 -1.57 -23.02 13.24
N LEU A 28 -0.27 -23.00 13.60
CA LEU A 28 0.27 -22.16 14.68
C LEU A 28 0.77 -20.81 14.22
N ALA A 29 1.10 -20.67 12.92
CA ALA A 29 1.51 -19.44 12.27
C ALA A 29 0.75 -19.32 10.95
N PRO A 30 -0.56 -19.01 11.00
CA PRO A 30 -1.42 -19.02 9.81
C PRO A 30 -1.22 -17.80 8.92
N GLY A 31 -0.47 -16.81 9.40
CA GLY A 31 -0.32 -15.52 8.72
C GLY A 31 -1.60 -14.67 8.79
N ILE A 32 -1.49 -13.45 8.30
CA ILE A 32 -2.59 -12.49 8.22
C ILE A 32 -3.44 -12.82 7.00
N GLY A 33 -4.72 -13.12 7.23
CA GLY A 33 -5.69 -13.34 6.16
C GLY A 33 -6.04 -12.01 5.50
N MET A 34 -5.85 -11.93 4.19
CA MET A 34 -6.21 -10.77 3.39
C MET A 34 -7.61 -10.93 2.84
N PRO A 35 -8.60 -10.14 3.27
CA PRO A 35 -9.95 -10.18 2.72
C PRO A 35 -9.95 -9.65 1.29
N ILE A 36 -9.82 -10.53 0.32
CA ILE A 36 -9.75 -10.19 -1.09
C ILE A 36 -11.14 -10.09 -1.71
N THR A 37 -11.40 -9.03 -2.44
CA THR A 37 -12.61 -8.84 -3.24
C THR A 37 -12.48 -9.39 -4.65
N GLU A 38 -11.24 -9.55 -5.11
CA GLU A 38 -10.89 -10.03 -6.44
C GLU A 38 -9.80 -11.11 -6.34
N GLN A 39 -9.62 -11.89 -7.40
CA GLN A 39 -8.53 -12.85 -7.45
C GLN A 39 -7.19 -12.13 -7.32
N PRO A 40 -6.30 -12.54 -6.39
CA PRO A 40 -4.98 -11.95 -6.27
C PRO A 40 -4.24 -11.99 -7.61
N GLY A 41 -3.67 -10.87 -8.00
CA GLY A 41 -2.87 -10.76 -9.21
C GLY A 41 -1.51 -11.47 -9.12
N LEU A 42 -1.14 -11.93 -7.92
CA LEU A 42 0.14 -12.58 -7.63
C LEU A 42 0.30 -13.88 -8.42
N LYS A 43 1.35 -13.94 -9.22
CA LYS A 43 1.63 -15.07 -10.12
C LYS A 43 3.13 -15.30 -10.28
N PRO A 44 3.55 -16.56 -10.53
CA PRO A 44 4.92 -16.86 -10.90
C PRO A 44 5.20 -16.39 -12.32
N ILE A 45 6.36 -15.79 -12.51
CA ILE A 45 6.89 -15.41 -13.82
C ILE A 45 8.03 -16.36 -14.17
N ILE A 46 7.84 -17.12 -15.25
CA ILE A 46 8.83 -18.06 -15.75
C ILE A 46 9.15 -17.69 -17.20
N GLU A 47 10.24 -16.94 -17.39
CA GLU A 47 10.70 -16.59 -18.72
C GLU A 47 11.59 -17.70 -19.29
N LYS A 48 11.21 -18.23 -20.44
CA LYS A 48 11.95 -19.28 -21.14
C LYS A 48 12.42 -18.77 -22.49
N GLU A 49 13.68 -18.98 -22.80
CA GLU A 49 14.24 -18.79 -24.13
C GLU A 49 14.40 -20.14 -24.83
N PHE A 50 13.64 -20.36 -25.87
CA PHE A 50 13.77 -21.54 -26.70
C PHE A 50 14.93 -21.39 -27.68
N LYS A 51 15.81 -22.42 -27.71
CA LYS A 51 17.01 -22.43 -28.52
C LYS A 51 16.80 -23.31 -29.75
N ASN A 52 17.02 -22.72 -30.91
CA ASN A 52 17.06 -23.43 -32.16
C ASN A 52 18.51 -23.45 -32.65
N TYR A 53 19.15 -24.61 -32.63
CA TYR A 53 20.49 -24.80 -33.16
C TYR A 53 20.40 -25.38 -34.57
N PHE A 54 21.19 -24.86 -35.51
CA PHE A 54 21.39 -25.49 -36.80
C PHE A 54 21.97 -26.88 -36.61
N LYS A 55 21.12 -27.88 -36.65
CA LYS A 55 21.53 -29.29 -36.68
C LYS A 55 21.26 -29.86 -38.09
N LYS A 56 22.19 -30.75 -38.52
CA LYS A 56 22.14 -31.36 -39.87
C LYS A 56 20.82 -32.06 -40.23
N THR A 57 19.93 -32.29 -39.24
CA THR A 57 18.76 -33.13 -39.37
C THR A 57 17.43 -32.51 -38.96
N SER A 58 17.39 -31.33 -38.32
CA SER A 58 16.11 -30.66 -37.97
C SER A 58 16.26 -29.17 -37.81
N SER A 59 15.18 -28.42 -38.09
CA SER A 59 15.02 -27.01 -37.83
C SER A 59 14.14 -26.71 -36.61
N GLU A 60 13.86 -27.69 -35.78
CA GLU A 60 12.97 -27.57 -34.62
C GLU A 60 13.72 -27.10 -33.39
N TYR A 61 12.98 -26.51 -32.43
CA TYR A 61 13.56 -26.14 -31.14
C TYR A 61 14.08 -27.40 -30.41
N SER A 62 15.34 -27.36 -30.04
CA SER A 62 16.02 -28.53 -29.46
C SER A 62 16.23 -28.42 -27.97
N ASP A 63 16.10 -27.23 -27.39
CA ASP A 63 16.32 -26.96 -25.96
C ASP A 63 15.70 -25.61 -25.56
N TYR A 64 15.60 -25.38 -24.25
CA TYR A 64 15.23 -24.07 -23.71
C TYR A 64 16.12 -23.72 -22.49
N THR A 65 16.29 -22.43 -22.28
CA THR A 65 16.94 -21.92 -21.07
C THR A 65 15.93 -21.07 -20.31
N VAL A 66 15.79 -21.31 -19.01
CA VAL A 66 15.03 -20.43 -18.14
C VAL A 66 15.86 -19.17 -17.93
N LYS A 67 15.29 -18.03 -18.29
CA LYS A 67 15.94 -16.70 -18.18
C LYS A 67 15.61 -16.04 -16.87
N ARG A 68 14.37 -16.10 -16.41
CA ARG A 68 13.92 -15.46 -15.18
C ARG A 68 12.89 -16.33 -14.45
N LEU A 69 13.05 -16.36 -13.14
CA LEU A 69 12.05 -16.83 -12.19
C LEU A 69 11.78 -15.69 -11.23
N ALA A 70 10.54 -15.26 -11.14
CA ALA A 70 10.11 -14.20 -10.23
C ALA A 70 8.66 -14.44 -9.80
N ALA A 71 8.21 -13.70 -8.82
CA ALA A 71 6.81 -13.60 -8.44
C ALA A 71 6.41 -12.12 -8.50
N GLU A 72 5.39 -11.79 -9.22
CA GLU A 72 4.92 -10.40 -9.36
C GLU A 72 3.40 -10.38 -9.37
N GLY A 73 2.83 -9.30 -8.86
CA GLY A 73 1.40 -9.06 -8.97
C GLY A 73 0.87 -8.08 -7.95
N ASP A 74 -0.38 -7.72 -8.15
CA ASP A 74 -1.08 -6.78 -7.31
C ASP A 74 -2.00 -7.52 -6.34
N ILE A 75 -2.09 -7.01 -5.13
CA ILE A 75 -2.96 -7.46 -4.06
C ILE A 75 -3.91 -6.30 -3.76
N ALA A 76 -5.20 -6.51 -3.98
CA ALA A 76 -6.23 -5.51 -3.70
C ALA A 76 -7.08 -5.96 -2.51
N VAL A 77 -7.13 -5.13 -1.46
CA VAL A 77 -7.88 -5.40 -0.23
C VAL A 77 -8.60 -4.14 0.25
N PRO A 78 -9.76 -4.24 0.89
CA PRO A 78 -10.33 -3.13 1.65
C PRO A 78 -9.43 -2.77 2.84
N ALA A 79 -9.50 -1.53 3.30
CA ALA A 79 -8.71 -1.04 4.43
C ALA A 79 -9.33 -1.48 5.76
N PHE A 80 -8.93 -2.64 6.26
CA PHE A 80 -9.30 -3.13 7.60
C PHE A 80 -8.30 -2.62 8.64
N PRO A 81 -8.75 -2.07 9.76
CA PRO A 81 -7.87 -1.53 10.80
C PRO A 81 -7.10 -2.57 11.61
N GLU A 82 -7.19 -3.85 11.26
CA GLU A 82 -6.52 -4.94 11.97
C GLU A 82 -5.82 -5.87 10.98
N GLY A 83 -4.50 -5.92 11.06
CA GLY A 83 -3.65 -6.83 10.30
C GLY A 83 -3.43 -6.46 8.83
N PRO A 84 -4.44 -6.54 7.93
CA PRO A 84 -4.23 -6.31 6.50
C PRO A 84 -3.70 -4.92 6.14
N LEU A 85 -4.27 -3.87 6.75
CA LEU A 85 -3.83 -2.49 6.52
C LEU A 85 -2.41 -2.29 7.04
N GLU A 86 -2.15 -2.71 8.28
CA GLU A 86 -0.84 -2.58 8.93
C GLU A 86 0.24 -3.35 8.17
N ALA A 87 -0.06 -4.56 7.70
CA ALA A 87 0.90 -5.33 6.92
C ALA A 87 1.24 -4.67 5.58
N CYS A 88 0.24 -4.10 4.88
CA CYS A 88 0.47 -3.33 3.65
C CYS A 88 1.29 -2.06 3.92
N LEU A 89 0.97 -1.33 4.99
CA LEU A 89 1.71 -0.14 5.39
C LEU A 89 3.14 -0.49 5.77
N TYR A 90 3.35 -1.48 6.65
CA TYR A 90 4.69 -1.93 7.02
C TYR A 90 5.50 -2.34 5.78
N GLY A 91 4.87 -3.07 4.86
CA GLY A 91 5.51 -3.50 3.62
C GLY A 91 6.02 -2.38 2.73
N VAL A 92 5.33 -1.24 2.71
CA VAL A 92 5.67 -0.09 1.86
C VAL A 92 6.49 0.96 2.62
N PHE A 93 6.20 1.20 3.88
CA PHE A 93 6.90 2.20 4.71
C PHE A 93 8.25 1.68 5.22
N GLY A 94 8.29 0.45 5.70
CA GLY A 94 9.53 -0.21 6.13
C GLY A 94 9.77 -0.19 7.64
N ALA A 95 9.22 0.76 8.39
CA ALA A 95 9.36 0.84 9.84
C ALA A 95 8.01 1.07 10.50
N VAL A 96 7.82 0.45 11.66
CA VAL A 96 6.65 0.61 12.53
C VAL A 96 7.09 0.77 13.98
N ASP A 97 6.38 1.62 14.72
CA ASP A 97 6.51 1.83 16.16
C ASP A 97 5.11 1.76 16.76
N SER A 98 4.90 0.84 17.70
CA SER A 98 3.61 0.61 18.32
C SER A 98 3.62 1.08 19.76
N THR A 99 2.70 1.97 20.10
CA THR A 99 2.54 2.49 21.46
C THR A 99 1.14 2.16 21.96
N LEU A 100 1.05 1.57 23.14
CA LEU A 100 -0.24 1.32 23.78
C LEU A 100 -0.98 2.64 24.01
N ILE A 101 -2.23 2.72 23.57
CA ILE A 101 -3.08 3.89 23.77
C ILE A 101 -3.39 4.02 25.26
N ALA A 102 -3.28 5.25 25.79
CA ALA A 102 -3.51 5.52 27.19
C ALA A 102 -4.95 5.09 27.59
N ASP A 103 -5.06 4.50 28.78
CA ASP A 103 -6.34 4.03 29.36
C ASP A 103 -6.97 2.82 28.65
N THR A 104 -6.27 2.19 27.69
CA THR A 104 -6.69 0.91 27.08
C THR A 104 -5.76 -0.24 27.49
N ALA A 105 -6.27 -1.48 27.46
CA ALA A 105 -5.46 -2.66 27.75
C ALA A 105 -4.93 -3.34 26.46
N THR A 106 -5.55 -3.11 25.32
CA THR A 106 -5.33 -3.86 24.09
C THR A 106 -5.17 -3.01 22.83
N ALA A 107 -5.54 -1.72 22.86
CA ALA A 107 -5.45 -0.87 21.68
C ALA A 107 -4.08 -0.20 21.55
N TYR A 108 -3.57 -0.15 20.34
CA TYR A 108 -2.26 0.38 19.97
C TYR A 108 -2.36 1.47 18.91
N ALA A 109 -1.53 2.50 19.06
CA ALA A 109 -1.24 3.46 18.02
C ALA A 109 -0.01 2.97 17.24
N ASN A 110 -0.22 2.43 16.07
CA ASN A 110 0.83 1.92 15.19
C ASN A 110 1.27 3.02 14.22
N VAL A 111 2.48 3.50 14.36
CA VAL A 111 3.04 4.60 13.58
C VAL A 111 4.01 4.05 12.55
N PHE A 112 3.71 4.25 11.27
CA PHE A 112 4.52 3.81 10.14
C PHE A 112 5.31 4.99 9.58
N THR A 113 6.62 4.81 9.45
CA THR A 113 7.54 5.79 8.90
C THR A 113 8.38 5.19 7.78
N MET A 114 8.81 6.04 6.85
CA MET A 114 9.63 5.60 5.71
C MET A 114 11.03 5.20 6.16
N ASP A 115 11.42 3.96 5.86
CA ASP A 115 12.77 3.43 6.05
C ASP A 115 13.40 3.06 4.71
N ASP A 116 14.71 3.04 4.65
CA ASP A 116 15.47 2.62 3.46
C ASP A 116 15.42 1.11 3.24
N THR A 117 15.12 0.36 4.29
CA THR A 117 14.98 -1.09 4.26
C THR A 117 13.51 -1.48 4.19
N LEU A 118 13.14 -2.31 3.23
CA LEU A 118 11.79 -2.86 3.16
C LEU A 118 11.77 -4.28 3.71
N PRO A 119 10.76 -4.62 4.51
CA PRO A 119 10.54 -5.98 4.98
C PRO A 119 10.28 -6.94 3.81
N ILE A 120 10.55 -8.19 4.05
CA ILE A 120 10.26 -9.27 3.12
C ILE A 120 9.08 -10.08 3.62
N PHE A 121 8.24 -10.55 2.70
CA PHE A 121 7.03 -11.29 3.01
C PHE A 121 7.01 -12.63 2.29
N SER A 122 6.37 -13.60 2.92
CA SER A 122 5.83 -14.79 2.29
C SER A 122 4.33 -14.60 2.08
N ALA A 123 3.80 -15.11 0.98
CA ALA A 123 2.37 -15.11 0.70
C ALA A 123 1.90 -16.51 0.28
N ALA A 124 0.74 -16.90 0.77
CA ALA A 124 0.05 -18.14 0.41
C ALA A 124 -1.24 -17.81 -0.33
N VAL A 125 -1.34 -18.24 -1.58
CA VAL A 125 -2.53 -18.10 -2.40
C VAL A 125 -3.20 -19.47 -2.52
N GLY A 126 -4.23 -19.70 -1.71
CA GLY A 126 -5.06 -20.91 -1.78
C GLY A 126 -6.10 -20.80 -2.88
N ARG A 127 -6.28 -21.87 -3.61
CA ARG A 127 -7.33 -22.01 -4.64
C ARG A 127 -8.24 -23.19 -4.37
N ASP A 128 -7.85 -24.01 -3.41
CA ASP A 128 -8.63 -25.13 -2.88
C ASP A 128 -8.36 -25.28 -1.36
N ALA A 129 -9.02 -26.23 -0.72
CA ALA A 129 -8.91 -26.42 0.73
C ALA A 129 -7.60 -27.11 1.16
N LEU A 130 -6.84 -27.70 0.26
CA LEU A 130 -5.73 -28.59 0.57
C LEU A 130 -4.38 -28.11 0.02
N ASN A 131 -4.40 -27.26 -1.01
CA ASN A 131 -3.18 -26.83 -1.66
C ASN A 131 -3.16 -25.31 -1.83
N TYR A 132 -2.02 -24.72 -1.56
CA TYR A 132 -1.78 -23.31 -1.83
C TYR A 132 -0.50 -23.14 -2.63
N GLN A 133 -0.46 -22.02 -3.35
CA GLN A 133 0.73 -21.55 -4.01
C GLN A 133 1.43 -20.57 -3.08
N GLU A 134 2.61 -20.94 -2.64
CA GLU A 134 3.45 -20.13 -1.78
C GLU A 134 4.37 -19.25 -2.63
N PHE A 135 4.53 -18.01 -2.21
CA PHE A 135 5.48 -17.05 -2.75
C PHE A 135 6.37 -16.53 -1.63
N TYR A 136 7.64 -16.32 -1.90
CA TYR A 136 8.60 -15.87 -0.91
C TYR A 136 9.49 -14.74 -1.43
N ASP A 137 10.20 -14.08 -0.51
CA ASP A 137 11.01 -12.90 -0.78
C ASP A 137 10.22 -11.78 -1.46
N LEU A 138 8.92 -11.66 -1.13
CA LEU A 138 8.06 -10.61 -1.66
C LEU A 138 8.40 -9.28 -0.99
N ARG A 139 8.52 -8.23 -1.78
CA ARG A 139 8.61 -6.84 -1.33
C ARG A 139 7.50 -6.03 -1.94
N MET A 140 6.92 -5.16 -1.13
CA MET A 140 5.84 -4.29 -1.54
C MET A 140 6.43 -2.98 -2.07
N GLY A 141 6.26 -2.73 -3.37
CA GLY A 141 6.91 -1.61 -4.05
C GLY A 141 6.06 -0.39 -4.26
N LYS A 142 4.78 -0.59 -4.43
CA LYS A 142 3.82 0.49 -4.66
C LYS A 142 2.54 0.18 -3.89
N MET A 143 1.94 1.21 -3.31
CA MET A 143 0.61 1.16 -2.72
C MET A 143 -0.24 2.30 -3.29
N SER A 144 -1.41 1.96 -3.78
CA SER A 144 -2.45 2.91 -4.18
C SER A 144 -3.60 2.82 -3.20
N ILE A 145 -4.08 3.96 -2.73
CA ILE A 145 -5.24 4.08 -1.85
C ILE A 145 -6.31 4.85 -2.61
N ALA A 146 -7.47 4.24 -2.81
CA ALA A 146 -8.61 4.85 -3.49
C ALA A 146 -9.77 5.05 -2.51
N MET A 147 -10.34 6.25 -2.53
CA MET A 147 -11.41 6.70 -1.65
C MET A 147 -12.46 7.39 -2.51
N SER A 148 -13.58 6.70 -2.73
CA SER A 148 -14.68 7.19 -3.59
C SER A 148 -16.02 7.07 -2.86
N PRO A 149 -16.96 7.99 -3.09
CA PRO A 149 -18.25 7.99 -2.42
C PRO A 149 -19.03 6.69 -2.62
N GLY A 150 -19.53 6.13 -1.54
CA GLY A 150 -20.34 4.91 -1.53
C GLY A 150 -19.57 3.60 -1.60
N ASP A 151 -18.23 3.66 -1.62
CA ASP A 151 -17.35 2.49 -1.61
C ASP A 151 -16.54 2.41 -0.33
N ASP A 152 -16.04 1.21 -0.02
CA ASP A 152 -15.01 1.01 0.99
C ASP A 152 -13.67 1.58 0.50
N VAL A 153 -12.85 2.05 1.43
CA VAL A 153 -11.48 2.46 1.14
C VAL A 153 -10.69 1.25 0.67
N ARG A 154 -10.14 1.33 -0.54
CA ARG A 154 -9.44 0.23 -1.19
C ARG A 154 -7.94 0.49 -1.25
N LEU A 155 -7.18 -0.52 -0.82
CA LEU A 155 -5.74 -0.58 -0.95
C LEU A 155 -5.38 -1.51 -2.12
N THR A 156 -4.45 -1.09 -2.96
CA THR A 156 -3.85 -1.96 -3.97
C THR A 156 -2.34 -1.90 -3.81
N VAL A 157 -1.73 -3.04 -3.53
CA VAL A 157 -0.29 -3.14 -3.29
C VAL A 157 0.35 -3.98 -4.39
N SER A 158 1.34 -3.40 -5.07
CA SER A 158 2.14 -4.11 -6.07
C SER A 158 3.34 -4.78 -5.40
N THR A 159 3.47 -6.08 -5.64
CA THR A 159 4.51 -6.92 -5.04
C THR A 159 5.48 -7.44 -6.07
N ASN A 160 6.74 -7.62 -5.65
CA ASN A 160 7.80 -8.25 -6.44
C ASN A 160 8.62 -9.17 -5.55
N GLY A 161 8.83 -10.42 -6.00
CA GLY A 161 9.51 -11.45 -5.24
C GLY A 161 10.29 -12.44 -6.10
N LYS A 162 10.90 -13.44 -5.46
CA LYS A 162 11.84 -14.31 -6.13
C LYS A 162 11.26 -15.61 -6.66
N GLY A 163 10.26 -16.14 -6.06
CA GLY A 163 9.78 -17.45 -6.47
C GLY A 163 8.52 -17.91 -5.77
N GLY A 164 8.16 -19.16 -6.03
CA GLY A 164 7.01 -19.77 -5.43
C GLY A 164 7.06 -21.29 -5.56
N ALA A 165 6.41 -21.95 -4.64
CA ALA A 165 6.23 -23.40 -4.59
C ALA A 165 4.75 -23.74 -4.46
N ILE A 166 4.41 -25.01 -4.60
CA ILE A 166 3.07 -25.51 -4.23
C ILE A 166 3.27 -26.32 -2.96
N ASP A 167 2.53 -25.97 -1.93
CA ASP A 167 2.50 -26.68 -0.67
C ASP A 167 1.12 -27.30 -0.44
N ASN A 168 1.07 -28.34 0.37
CA ASN A 168 -0.13 -29.08 0.75
C ASN A 168 -0.37 -29.12 2.26
N THR A 169 0.28 -28.24 3.00
CA THR A 169 0.06 -28.10 4.45
C THR A 169 -1.26 -27.37 4.69
N GLU A 170 -2.15 -27.98 5.46
CA GLU A 170 -3.43 -27.35 5.83
C GLU A 170 -3.21 -26.26 6.87
N PHE A 171 -3.72 -25.05 6.60
CA PHE A 171 -3.81 -23.96 7.57
C PHE A 171 -5.04 -23.09 7.28
N THR A 172 -5.46 -22.30 8.25
CA THR A 172 -6.57 -21.36 8.11
C THR A 172 -6.06 -19.97 8.46
N PRO A 173 -6.07 -19.01 7.51
CA PRO A 173 -5.66 -17.64 7.78
C PRO A 173 -6.50 -16.98 8.88
N THR A 174 -5.89 -16.08 9.64
CA THR A 174 -6.61 -15.24 10.60
C THR A 174 -7.11 -13.99 9.87
N TYR A 175 -8.40 -13.76 9.88
CA TYR A 175 -9.02 -12.59 9.26
C TYR A 175 -9.39 -11.55 10.32
N PRO A 176 -9.43 -10.25 9.98
CA PRO A 176 -9.89 -9.21 10.89
C PRO A 176 -11.38 -9.41 11.23
N ASP A 177 -11.73 -9.10 12.49
CA ASP A 177 -13.10 -9.15 12.97
C ASP A 177 -13.83 -7.79 12.86
N THR A 178 -13.09 -6.72 12.55
CA THR A 178 -13.60 -5.34 12.38
C THR A 178 -14.12 -5.10 10.97
N ARG A 179 -14.87 -4.02 10.79
CA ARG A 179 -15.26 -3.55 9.46
C ARG A 179 -14.14 -2.78 8.76
N SER A 180 -14.14 -2.77 7.45
CA SER A 180 -13.30 -1.89 6.65
C SER A 180 -13.72 -0.42 6.80
N PHE A 181 -12.78 0.51 6.62
CA PHE A 181 -13.09 1.93 6.51
C PHE A 181 -13.89 2.20 5.22
N ALA A 182 -14.94 3.01 5.35
CA ALA A 182 -15.74 3.48 4.24
C ALA A 182 -15.43 4.95 3.92
N PHE A 183 -15.87 5.42 2.75
CA PHE A 183 -15.71 6.84 2.38
C PHE A 183 -16.35 7.80 3.39
N ASP A 184 -17.47 7.43 3.98
CA ASP A 184 -18.20 8.27 4.95
C ASP A 184 -17.45 8.44 6.30
N ASP A 185 -16.44 7.61 6.56
CA ASP A 185 -15.57 7.70 7.73
C ASP A 185 -14.44 8.73 7.56
N ILE A 186 -14.30 9.35 6.37
CA ILE A 186 -13.14 10.17 6.01
C ILE A 186 -13.33 11.63 6.42
N GLY A 187 -12.35 12.16 7.12
CA GLY A 187 -12.14 13.58 7.35
C GLY A 187 -10.88 14.07 6.66
N VAL A 188 -10.94 15.18 5.94
CA VAL A 188 -9.78 15.78 5.27
C VAL A 188 -9.48 17.13 5.87
N SER A 189 -8.20 17.39 6.13
CA SER A 189 -7.70 18.70 6.58
C SER A 189 -6.63 19.20 5.60
N LEU A 190 -6.83 20.41 5.09
CA LEU A 190 -5.91 21.11 4.20
C LEU A 190 -5.34 22.35 4.90
N GLY A 191 -4.00 22.41 5.04
CA GLY A 191 -3.34 23.52 5.72
C GLY A 191 -3.75 23.69 7.19
N GLY A 192 -4.15 22.60 7.86
CA GLY A 192 -4.59 22.60 9.25
C GLY A 192 -6.06 22.96 9.47
N ALA A 193 -6.83 23.19 8.41
CA ALA A 193 -8.27 23.45 8.49
C ALA A 193 -9.06 22.28 7.90
N PRO A 194 -10.18 21.85 8.53
CA PRO A 194 -11.07 20.84 7.96
C PRO A 194 -11.62 21.30 6.61
N ASN A 195 -11.67 20.38 5.64
CA ASN A 195 -12.25 20.63 4.33
C ASN A 195 -13.32 19.56 4.03
N CYS A 196 -14.56 19.97 4.00
CA CYS A 196 -15.71 19.10 3.75
C CYS A 196 -16.12 19.02 2.27
N ASP A 197 -15.41 19.72 1.38
CA ASP A 197 -15.75 19.81 -0.04
C ASP A 197 -15.10 18.70 -0.88
N VAL A 198 -14.26 17.89 -0.27
CA VAL A 198 -13.57 16.78 -0.94
C VAL A 198 -14.56 15.67 -1.25
N THR A 199 -14.64 15.30 -2.52
CA THR A 199 -15.56 14.25 -3.01
C THR A 199 -14.84 12.98 -3.43
N GLU A 200 -13.57 13.04 -3.76
CA GLU A 200 -12.78 11.88 -4.17
C GLU A 200 -11.31 12.13 -3.86
N ILE A 201 -10.62 11.10 -3.37
CA ILE A 201 -9.18 11.15 -3.16
C ILE A 201 -8.56 9.86 -3.68
N SER A 202 -7.44 9.99 -4.36
CA SER A 202 -6.54 8.88 -4.64
C SER A 202 -5.12 9.24 -4.21
N LEU A 203 -4.41 8.28 -3.65
CA LEU A 203 -3.02 8.43 -3.20
C LEU A 203 -2.19 7.28 -3.72
N ASP A 204 -1.05 7.58 -4.32
CA ASP A 204 -0.05 6.64 -4.79
C ASP A 204 1.26 6.85 -4.05
N ILE A 205 1.75 5.79 -3.41
CA ILE A 205 3.06 5.73 -2.75
C ILE A 205 3.92 4.75 -3.53
N ASP A 206 5.00 5.21 -4.16
CA ASP A 206 5.89 4.39 -4.98
C ASP A 206 7.32 4.42 -4.42
N ARG A 207 7.84 3.23 -4.10
CA ARG A 207 9.20 3.01 -3.57
C ARG A 207 10.22 2.72 -4.67
N GLY A 208 9.82 2.72 -5.93
CA GLY A 208 10.71 2.50 -7.07
C GLY A 208 11.51 1.22 -6.97
N ILE A 209 10.89 0.07 -6.64
CA ILE A 209 11.58 -1.20 -6.47
C ILE A 209 12.29 -1.61 -7.75
N LYS A 210 13.55 -2.02 -7.61
CA LYS A 210 14.36 -2.60 -8.68
C LYS A 210 14.87 -3.97 -8.28
N SER A 211 14.94 -4.85 -9.26
CA SER A 211 15.57 -6.15 -9.13
C SER A 211 16.91 -6.20 -9.87
N MET A 212 17.89 -6.87 -9.30
CA MET A 212 19.20 -7.06 -9.89
C MET A 212 19.62 -8.53 -9.83
N ARG A 213 20.28 -8.99 -10.89
CA ARG A 213 20.86 -10.32 -10.95
C ARG A 213 22.37 -10.28 -10.76
N SER A 214 22.88 -11.22 -9.99
CA SER A 214 24.31 -11.42 -9.78
C SER A 214 24.80 -12.67 -10.52
N ALA A 215 25.99 -12.60 -11.08
CA ALA A 215 26.63 -13.73 -11.74
C ALA A 215 27.03 -14.87 -10.78
N CYS A 216 27.09 -14.60 -9.48
CA CYS A 216 27.50 -15.57 -8.46
C CYS A 216 26.39 -16.52 -7.99
N ALA A 217 25.16 -16.31 -8.39
CA ALA A 217 24.06 -17.21 -8.03
C ALA A 217 24.01 -18.42 -8.96
N ALA A 218 24.87 -19.37 -8.72
CA ALA A 218 24.99 -20.59 -9.54
C ALA A 218 23.72 -21.47 -9.52
N ALA A 219 22.86 -21.32 -8.56
CA ALA A 219 21.68 -22.17 -8.37
C ALA A 219 20.34 -21.48 -8.68
N ALA A 220 20.24 -20.17 -8.60
CA ALA A 220 18.97 -19.46 -8.74
C ALA A 220 18.93 -18.66 -10.04
N LYS A 221 17.99 -19.00 -10.92
CA LYS A 221 17.67 -18.22 -12.13
C LYS A 221 16.74 -17.04 -11.84
N GLY A 222 16.60 -16.67 -10.57
CA GLY A 222 15.78 -15.57 -10.07
C GLY A 222 16.54 -14.27 -9.91
N ASP A 223 15.81 -13.23 -9.57
CA ASP A 223 16.37 -11.94 -9.17
C ASP A 223 17.01 -12.11 -7.76
N ASN A 224 18.30 -11.77 -7.64
CA ASN A 224 19.05 -12.05 -6.42
C ASN A 224 18.89 -10.98 -5.35
N VAL A 225 18.68 -9.74 -5.78
CA VAL A 225 18.53 -8.59 -4.88
C VAL A 225 17.37 -7.75 -5.38
N ILE A 226 16.43 -7.48 -4.50
CA ILE A 226 15.30 -6.59 -4.72
C ILE A 226 15.48 -5.46 -3.71
N TYR A 227 15.53 -4.21 -4.18
CA TYR A 227 15.80 -3.05 -3.32
C TYR A 227 14.97 -1.83 -3.73
N PRO A 228 14.55 -0.99 -2.76
CA PRO A 228 13.91 0.28 -3.06
C PRO A 228 14.93 1.31 -3.58
N THR A 229 14.47 2.28 -4.36
CA THR A 229 15.35 3.32 -4.91
C THR A 229 14.92 4.73 -4.57
N THR A 230 13.66 5.05 -4.76
CA THR A 230 13.10 6.40 -4.58
C THR A 230 11.79 6.32 -3.83
N ILE A 231 11.46 7.40 -3.13
CA ILE A 231 10.15 7.59 -2.52
C ILE A 231 9.44 8.65 -3.35
N ASN A 232 8.34 8.28 -3.98
CA ASN A 232 7.48 9.21 -4.69
C ASN A 232 6.05 9.06 -4.15
N VAL A 233 5.52 10.14 -3.59
CA VAL A 233 4.16 10.19 -3.07
C VAL A 233 3.40 11.22 -3.89
N SER A 234 2.37 10.78 -4.58
CA SER A 234 1.53 11.60 -5.42
C SER A 234 0.08 11.19 -5.27
N GLY A 235 -0.83 12.07 -5.62
CA GLY A 235 -2.25 11.77 -5.54
C GLY A 235 -3.08 12.76 -6.32
N SER A 236 -4.35 12.49 -6.36
CA SER A 236 -5.35 13.43 -6.87
C SER A 236 -6.48 13.60 -5.88
N MET A 237 -7.08 14.79 -5.85
CA MET A 237 -8.29 15.05 -5.09
C MET A 237 -9.26 15.86 -5.93
N THR A 238 -10.53 15.58 -5.78
CA THR A 238 -11.62 16.33 -6.41
C THR A 238 -12.42 17.05 -5.33
N LEU A 239 -12.61 18.34 -5.50
CA LEU A 239 -13.33 19.20 -4.56
C LEU A 239 -14.55 19.80 -5.23
N MET A 240 -15.64 19.97 -4.47
CA MET A 240 -16.73 20.85 -4.88
C MET A 240 -16.22 22.28 -4.91
N PHE A 241 -16.34 22.94 -6.06
CA PHE A 241 -15.87 24.31 -6.20
C PHE A 241 -16.80 25.28 -5.48
N GLN A 242 -16.33 25.88 -4.40
CA GLN A 242 -17.04 26.93 -3.68
C GLN A 242 -16.45 28.32 -3.96
N ASP A 243 -15.11 28.40 -3.96
CA ASP A 243 -14.37 29.63 -4.21
C ASP A 243 -12.99 29.35 -4.80
N TYR A 244 -12.21 30.38 -5.01
CA TYR A 244 -10.87 30.29 -5.56
C TYR A 244 -9.77 30.04 -4.50
N THR A 245 -10.10 29.75 -3.26
CA THR A 245 -9.11 29.65 -2.18
C THR A 245 -8.04 28.60 -2.47
N GLU A 246 -8.44 27.35 -2.72
CA GLU A 246 -7.49 26.28 -3.04
C GLU A 246 -6.83 26.48 -4.42
N TYR A 247 -7.54 27.02 -5.37
CA TYR A 247 -7.01 27.33 -6.69
C TYR A 247 -5.89 28.38 -6.65
N LYS A 248 -5.98 29.37 -5.72
CA LYS A 248 -4.92 30.37 -5.50
C LYS A 248 -3.61 29.72 -5.04
N TYR A 249 -3.67 28.69 -4.20
CA TYR A 249 -2.48 27.95 -3.78
C TYR A 249 -1.76 27.28 -4.96
N TRP A 250 -2.50 26.78 -5.93
CA TRP A 250 -1.90 26.27 -7.18
C TRP A 250 -1.28 27.40 -8.01
N LEU A 251 -1.88 28.58 -8.05
CA LEU A 251 -1.37 29.72 -8.84
C LEU A 251 -0.14 30.39 -8.22
N GLY A 252 0.02 30.41 -6.90
CA GLY A 252 1.14 31.10 -6.26
C GLY A 252 0.94 31.45 -4.80
N GLY A 253 0.03 30.77 -4.10
CA GLY A 253 -0.21 30.96 -2.66
C GLY A 253 -1.50 31.68 -2.33
N ALA A 254 -1.82 31.72 -1.02
CA ALA A 254 -3.09 32.26 -0.50
C ALA A 254 -3.36 33.71 -0.89
N ALA A 255 -2.30 34.54 -0.99
CA ALA A 255 -2.37 35.95 -1.31
C ALA A 255 -2.34 36.26 -2.82
N GLN A 256 -2.50 35.23 -3.68
CA GLN A 256 -2.38 35.41 -5.13
C GLN A 256 -3.52 36.27 -5.69
N GLU A 257 -3.34 37.57 -5.65
CA GLU A 257 -4.18 38.60 -6.29
C GLU A 257 -3.44 39.34 -7.40
N SER A 258 -2.14 39.09 -7.54
CA SER A 258 -1.29 39.67 -8.58
C SER A 258 -1.46 38.91 -9.90
N PRO A 259 -1.37 39.59 -11.05
CA PRO A 259 -1.34 38.92 -12.36
C PRO A 259 -0.05 38.13 -12.60
N THR A 260 0.93 38.22 -11.70
CA THR A 260 2.19 37.49 -11.80
C THR A 260 2.10 36.22 -10.95
N PHE A 261 2.19 35.06 -11.57
CA PHE A 261 2.22 33.78 -10.87
C PHE A 261 3.59 33.58 -10.22
N ASP A 262 3.62 33.37 -8.90
CA ASP A 262 4.84 33.09 -8.16
C ASP A 262 4.79 31.70 -7.53
N GLN A 263 5.39 30.72 -8.19
CA GLN A 263 5.47 29.33 -7.77
C GLN A 263 6.63 29.05 -6.80
N THR A 264 7.42 30.06 -6.47
CA THR A 264 8.61 29.91 -5.61
C THR A 264 8.29 30.17 -4.14
N ALA A 265 7.15 30.74 -3.84
CA ALA A 265 6.73 31.04 -2.48
C ALA A 265 6.51 29.78 -1.63
N ASP A 266 6.94 29.83 -0.37
CA ASP A 266 6.72 28.70 0.55
C ASP A 266 5.24 28.51 0.91
N ASP A 267 4.42 29.53 0.76
CA ASP A 267 2.98 29.50 0.99
C ASP A 267 2.18 28.73 -0.09
N THR A 268 2.82 28.32 -1.19
CA THR A 268 2.23 27.36 -2.14
C THR A 268 2.15 25.92 -1.57
N LYS A 269 2.87 25.65 -0.50
CA LYS A 269 2.94 24.33 0.12
C LYS A 269 1.89 24.21 1.22
N ARG A 270 1.16 23.11 1.19
CA ARG A 270 0.07 22.82 2.12
C ARG A 270 0.34 21.54 2.89
N ALA A 271 -0.09 21.47 4.14
CA ALA A 271 -0.20 20.21 4.84
C ALA A 271 -1.52 19.53 4.45
N LEU A 272 -1.48 18.24 4.16
CA LEU A 272 -2.66 17.41 3.93
C LEU A 272 -2.69 16.31 4.98
N VAL A 273 -3.79 16.24 5.72
CA VAL A 273 -4.07 15.16 6.66
C VAL A 273 -5.41 14.53 6.27
N ILE A 274 -5.38 13.21 6.09
CA ILE A 274 -6.55 12.39 5.82
C ILE A 274 -6.75 11.52 7.04
N THR A 275 -7.90 11.61 7.69
CA THR A 275 -8.27 10.83 8.88
C THR A 275 -9.49 10.00 8.57
N MET A 276 -9.44 8.71 8.86
CA MET A 276 -10.58 7.80 8.80
C MET A 276 -10.87 7.33 10.22
N THR A 277 -12.14 7.32 10.61
CA THR A 277 -12.55 6.93 11.96
C THR A 277 -13.53 5.77 11.87
N GLY A 278 -13.15 4.62 12.42
CA GLY A 278 -13.93 3.39 12.42
C GLY A 278 -14.70 3.16 13.72
N ASP A 279 -14.93 1.89 14.03
CA ASP A 279 -15.63 1.44 15.23
C ASP A 279 -14.75 1.58 16.49
N ALA A 280 -15.37 1.48 17.67
CA ALA A 280 -14.65 1.51 18.94
C ALA A 280 -13.69 0.30 19.08
N ILE A 281 -12.51 0.56 19.64
CA ILE A 281 -11.45 -0.42 19.88
C ILE A 281 -11.13 -0.55 21.37
N GLY A 282 -10.29 -1.51 21.73
CA GLY A 282 -9.88 -1.75 23.10
C GLY A 282 -10.97 -2.39 23.94
N ASP A 283 -11.09 -1.94 25.16
CA ASP A 283 -12.08 -2.42 26.14
C ASP A 283 -13.47 -1.77 25.98
N GLY A 284 -13.73 -1.15 24.82
CA GLY A 284 -15.02 -0.59 24.46
C GLY A 284 -15.30 0.80 25.04
N ASP A 285 -14.28 1.55 25.43
CA ASP A 285 -14.44 2.98 25.74
C ASP A 285 -14.84 3.70 24.45
N PRO A 286 -16.00 4.38 24.40
CA PRO A 286 -16.44 5.09 23.20
C PRO A 286 -15.55 6.29 22.81
N ALA A 287 -14.52 6.59 23.59
CA ALA A 287 -13.50 7.60 23.25
C ALA A 287 -12.41 7.08 22.32
N ASP A 288 -12.20 5.75 22.29
CA ASP A 288 -11.16 5.12 21.50
C ASP A 288 -11.79 4.38 20.31
N ASN A 289 -11.56 4.94 19.13
CA ASN A 289 -12.02 4.37 17.87
C ASN A 289 -10.83 3.93 17.02
N ALA A 290 -11.02 2.89 16.23
CA ALA A 290 -10.11 2.58 15.17
C ALA A 290 -9.92 3.80 14.28
N ALA A 291 -8.67 4.17 14.03
CA ALA A 291 -8.37 5.33 13.20
C ALA A 291 -7.25 5.01 12.20
N PHE A 292 -7.36 5.56 11.01
CA PHE A 292 -6.28 5.56 10.03
C PHE A 292 -5.98 6.99 9.62
N VAL A 293 -4.78 7.46 9.94
CA VAL A 293 -4.36 8.85 9.72
C VAL A 293 -3.16 8.86 8.77
N LEU A 294 -3.34 9.53 7.64
CA LEU A 294 -2.25 9.81 6.68
C LEU A 294 -1.88 11.29 6.78
N THR A 295 -0.62 11.56 7.10
CA THR A 295 -0.11 12.91 7.26
C THR A 295 0.97 13.20 6.23
N MET A 296 0.74 14.18 5.37
CA MET A 296 1.71 14.74 4.43
C MET A 296 1.96 16.20 4.81
N PRO A 297 3.11 16.52 5.41
CA PRO A 297 3.38 17.86 5.94
C PRO A 297 3.47 18.93 4.85
N ARG A 298 3.88 18.53 3.64
CA ARG A 298 4.07 19.46 2.51
C ARG A 298 3.61 18.81 1.22
N ILE A 299 2.49 19.24 0.67
CA ILE A 299 2.06 18.93 -0.69
C ILE A 299 2.16 20.16 -1.57
N VAL A 300 2.36 19.97 -2.85
CA VAL A 300 2.29 20.99 -3.90
C VAL A 300 1.36 20.49 -4.98
N TYR A 301 0.47 21.37 -5.42
CA TYR A 301 -0.43 21.08 -6.54
C TYR A 301 0.36 21.15 -7.86
N ASP A 302 0.34 20.07 -8.61
CA ASP A 302 1.00 19.94 -9.92
C ASP A 302 0.08 20.49 -11.02
N THR A 303 -1.18 20.06 -10.99
CA THR A 303 -2.21 20.51 -11.93
C THR A 303 -3.48 20.89 -11.20
N ALA A 304 -4.28 21.78 -11.81
CA ALA A 304 -5.62 22.11 -11.36
C ALA A 304 -6.54 22.23 -12.57
N GLU A 305 -7.62 21.47 -12.59
CA GLU A 305 -8.61 21.48 -13.64
C GLU A 305 -9.99 21.78 -13.06
N ILE A 306 -10.63 22.83 -13.56
CA ILE A 306 -11.97 23.20 -13.16
C ILE A 306 -12.95 22.65 -14.20
N ASP A 307 -13.83 21.76 -13.77
CA ASP A 307 -14.95 21.28 -14.56
C ASP A 307 -16.19 22.11 -14.28
N MET A 308 -16.79 22.63 -15.34
CA MET A 308 -17.99 23.49 -15.30
C MET A 308 -19.11 22.84 -16.13
N PRO A 309 -19.72 21.77 -15.63
CA PRO A 309 -20.84 21.14 -16.33
C PRO A 309 -22.05 22.07 -16.37
N PHE A 310 -22.86 21.96 -17.43
CA PHE A 310 -24.03 22.84 -17.61
C PHE A 310 -25.15 22.52 -16.60
N ASP A 311 -25.30 21.27 -16.23
CA ASP A 311 -26.42 20.76 -15.42
C ASP A 311 -26.01 20.25 -14.03
N ASP A 312 -24.77 20.42 -13.61
CA ASP A 312 -24.26 19.88 -12.35
C ASP A 312 -23.39 20.91 -11.62
N ARG A 313 -22.92 20.56 -10.42
CA ARG A 313 -22.03 21.40 -9.62
C ARG A 313 -20.64 21.50 -10.27
N MET A 314 -20.06 22.68 -10.13
CA MET A 314 -18.67 22.87 -10.52
C MET A 314 -17.77 22.06 -9.58
N MET A 315 -16.80 21.37 -10.18
CA MET A 315 -15.79 20.61 -9.48
C MET A 315 -14.41 21.12 -9.86
N VAL A 316 -13.46 20.96 -8.97
CA VAL A 316 -12.06 21.21 -9.27
C VAL A 316 -11.25 19.98 -8.90
N LYS A 317 -10.45 19.48 -9.85
CA LYS A 317 -9.54 18.38 -9.64
C LYS A 317 -8.13 18.91 -9.52
N PHE A 318 -7.44 18.52 -8.46
CA PHE A 318 -6.04 18.79 -8.23
C PHE A 318 -5.26 17.49 -8.27
N ASP A 319 -4.18 17.47 -9.04
CA ASP A 319 -3.12 16.48 -8.85
C ASP A 319 -2.04 17.11 -7.96
N PHE A 320 -1.53 16.35 -7.01
CA PHE A 320 -0.53 16.83 -6.06
C PHE A 320 0.63 15.86 -5.88
N LYS A 321 1.74 16.40 -5.40
CA LYS A 321 2.92 15.64 -4.97
C LYS A 321 3.31 16.04 -3.56
N ALA A 322 3.62 15.05 -2.73
CA ALA A 322 4.17 15.30 -1.42
C ALA A 322 5.68 15.53 -1.51
N LEU A 323 6.15 16.52 -0.78
CA LEU A 323 7.55 16.89 -0.69
C LEU A 323 8.10 16.50 0.67
N HIS A 324 9.38 16.13 0.70
CA HIS A 324 10.08 15.91 1.96
C HIS A 324 10.16 17.21 2.76
N ASP A 325 9.81 17.15 4.04
CA ASP A 325 9.96 18.26 4.97
C ASP A 325 11.04 17.93 6.00
N PRO A 326 12.26 18.50 5.86
CA PRO A 326 13.35 18.27 6.81
C PRO A 326 13.14 18.99 8.14
N THR A 327 12.20 19.92 8.20
CA THR A 327 11.96 20.79 9.37
C THR A 327 10.72 20.43 10.15
N ALA A 328 10.04 19.34 9.79
CA ALA A 328 8.87 18.90 10.52
C ALA A 328 9.23 18.64 12.00
N GLU A 329 8.62 19.42 12.89
CA GLU A 329 8.84 19.37 14.33
C GLU A 329 7.59 18.89 15.08
N GLY A 330 7.76 18.51 16.34
CA GLY A 330 6.65 18.07 17.18
C GLY A 330 6.04 16.75 16.73
N SER A 331 4.73 16.67 16.61
CA SER A 331 4.01 15.48 16.18
C SER A 331 4.30 15.05 14.72
N LEU A 332 4.91 15.96 13.94
CA LEU A 332 5.34 15.70 12.56
C LEU A 332 6.83 15.38 12.47
N ALA A 333 7.57 15.39 13.59
CA ALA A 333 9.00 15.04 13.59
C ALA A 333 9.20 13.63 13.05
N GLY A 334 10.15 13.48 12.11
CA GLY A 334 10.41 12.21 11.44
C GLY A 334 9.39 11.82 10.36
N THR A 335 8.37 12.65 10.09
CA THR A 335 7.37 12.35 9.05
C THR A 335 7.96 12.29 7.65
N GLY A 336 9.02 13.09 7.39
CA GLY A 336 9.62 13.14 6.06
C GLY A 336 8.62 13.59 4.99
N THR A 337 8.31 12.70 4.05
CA THR A 337 7.35 12.96 2.97
C THR A 337 5.92 12.61 3.36
N ILE A 338 5.74 11.48 4.06
CA ILE A 338 4.45 10.97 4.51
C ILE A 338 4.65 10.12 5.77
N LYS A 339 3.68 10.16 6.66
CA LYS A 339 3.54 9.33 7.85
C LYS A 339 2.15 8.71 7.85
N ALA A 340 2.05 7.44 8.20
CA ALA A 340 0.78 6.77 8.45
C ALA A 340 0.68 6.38 9.94
N GLN A 341 -0.51 6.45 10.50
CA GLN A 341 -0.82 5.95 11.84
C GLN A 341 -2.10 5.16 11.76
N VAL A 342 -2.12 3.98 12.40
CA VAL A 342 -3.31 3.15 12.55
C VAL A 342 -3.51 2.90 14.04
N ASP A 343 -4.67 3.30 14.55
CA ASP A 343 -5.09 2.99 15.91
C ASP A 343 -6.00 1.76 15.83
N SER A 344 -5.60 0.64 16.45
CA SER A 344 -6.27 -0.65 16.35
C SER A 344 -5.96 -1.55 17.55
N ASP A 345 -6.67 -2.67 17.69
CA ASP A 345 -6.37 -3.72 18.66
C ASP A 345 -5.17 -4.61 18.25
N TYR A 346 -4.50 -4.28 17.17
CA TYR A 346 -3.38 -5.02 16.62
C TYR A 346 -2.05 -4.36 16.97
N ASN A 347 -1.15 -5.08 17.63
CA ASN A 347 0.20 -4.62 17.91
C ASN A 347 1.11 -4.93 16.72
N ALA A 348 1.21 -4.01 15.77
CA ALA A 348 1.95 -4.20 14.54
C ALA A 348 3.45 -4.44 14.77
N GLU A 349 4.07 -3.81 15.78
CA GLU A 349 5.49 -4.03 16.08
C GLU A 349 5.76 -5.45 16.57
N SER A 350 4.90 -6.02 17.44
CA SER A 350 5.12 -7.37 17.95
C SER A 350 4.74 -8.49 16.97
N GLU A 351 3.84 -8.19 16.01
CA GLU A 351 3.29 -9.18 15.09
C GLU A 351 3.97 -9.15 13.71
N LEU A 352 4.59 -8.01 13.34
CA LEU A 352 5.21 -7.80 12.02
C LEU A 352 6.74 -7.66 12.09
N VAL A 353 7.35 -7.32 13.22
CA VAL A 353 8.79 -7.14 13.39
C VAL A 353 9.39 -8.28 14.19
#